data_f7c56f3270e4e491d1893da31252f57e
#
_entry.id   f7c56f3270e4e491d1893da31252f57e
#
_cell.length_a   1.000
_cell.length_b   1.000
_cell.length_c   1.000
_cell.angle_alpha   90.00
_cell.angle_beta   90.00
_cell.angle_gamma   90.00
#
_symmetry.space_group_name_H-M   'P 1'
#
loop_
_entity.id
_entity.type
_entity.pdbx_description
1 polymer ?
#
loop_
_entity_poly.entity_id
_entity_poly.type
_entity_poly.pdbx_seq_one_letter_code
_entity_poly.pdbx_strand_id
1 'polypeptide(L)'
;MDKQPEDNEIAEAIRTQLGGTTDVDQVVVKGDLLQIHVTEPFYNRLAMDRERGRKIVLTLMQSMRKLSGLSDVTLRVYCNKEKMIEGKAKPFGGDNVIYVYDL
;
A
#
# COMPACT_ATOMS: atom_id res chain seq x y z
N MET A 1 2.52 -29.40 2.81
CA MET A 1 2.07 -28.61 1.65
C MET A 1 2.04 -27.16 2.06
N ASP A 2 2.94 -26.40 1.49
CA ASP A 2 3.06 -24.99 1.87
C ASP A 2 1.94 -24.20 1.24
N LYS A 3 0.98 -23.84 2.07
CA LYS A 3 -0.07 -22.94 1.64
C LYS A 3 0.45 -21.52 1.67
N GLN A 4 0.60 -20.92 0.51
CA GLN A 4 0.80 -19.48 0.48
C GLN A 4 -0.45 -18.80 1.00
N PRO A 5 -0.32 -17.69 1.75
CA PRO A 5 -1.49 -16.94 2.18
C PRO A 5 -2.33 -16.54 0.99
N GLU A 6 -3.63 -16.67 1.12
CA GLU A 6 -4.55 -16.16 0.12
C GLU A 6 -4.55 -14.64 0.13
N ASP A 7 -4.92 -14.04 -1.00
CA ASP A 7 -4.96 -12.57 -1.13
C ASP A 7 -5.77 -11.91 -0.01
N ASN A 8 -6.88 -12.53 0.38
CA ASN A 8 -7.70 -11.99 1.46
C ASN A 8 -6.99 -12.00 2.82
N GLU A 9 -6.19 -13.01 3.09
CA GLU A 9 -5.42 -13.09 4.32
C GLU A 9 -4.35 -12.00 4.37
N ILE A 10 -3.69 -11.76 3.24
CA ILE A 10 -2.70 -10.69 3.12
C ILE A 10 -3.38 -9.33 3.31
N ALA A 11 -4.53 -9.13 2.68
CA ALA A 11 -5.29 -7.89 2.82
C ALA A 11 -5.67 -7.62 4.28
N GLU A 12 -6.12 -8.64 5.01
CA GLU A 12 -6.47 -8.51 6.42
C GLU A 12 -5.25 -8.18 7.28
N ALA A 13 -4.11 -8.80 6.99
CA ALA A 13 -2.87 -8.51 7.72
C ALA A 13 -2.44 -7.05 7.50
N ILE A 14 -2.51 -6.57 6.28
CA ILE A 14 -2.19 -5.17 5.95
C ILE A 14 -3.18 -4.22 6.65
N ARG A 15 -4.46 -4.54 6.62
CA ARG A 15 -5.48 -3.73 7.29
C ARG A 15 -5.22 -3.64 8.80
N THR A 16 -4.85 -4.75 9.42
CA THR A 16 -4.49 -4.78 10.83
C THR A 16 -3.27 -3.92 11.12
N GLN A 17 -2.27 -3.97 10.26
CA GLN A 17 -1.06 -3.15 10.37
C GLN A 17 -1.39 -1.65 10.30
N LEU A 18 -2.40 -1.28 9.52
CA LEU A 18 -2.86 0.11 9.42
C LEU A 18 -3.70 0.54 10.63
N GLY A 19 -3.91 -0.36 11.58
CA GLY A 19 -4.60 -0.06 12.83
C GLY A 19 -6.11 -0.19 12.79
N GLY A 20 -6.66 -0.74 11.69
CA GLY A 20 -8.10 -0.92 11.57
C GLY A 20 -8.89 0.37 11.69
N THR A 21 -8.30 1.50 11.30
CA THR A 21 -8.91 2.82 11.47
C THR A 21 -10.02 3.04 10.46
N THR A 22 -10.91 3.98 10.78
CA THR A 22 -11.94 4.43 9.85
C THR A 22 -11.36 5.22 8.66
N ASP A 23 -10.07 5.54 8.71
CA ASP A 23 -9.38 6.25 7.64
C ASP A 23 -9.10 5.38 6.42
N VAL A 24 -9.20 4.07 6.56
CA VAL A 24 -8.99 3.12 5.47
C VAL A 24 -10.31 2.43 5.18
N ASP A 25 -10.86 2.69 4.00
CA ASP A 25 -12.16 2.13 3.61
C ASP A 25 -12.04 0.68 3.16
N GLN A 26 -10.98 0.37 2.43
CA GLN A 26 -10.84 -0.96 1.83
C GLN A 26 -9.38 -1.26 1.55
N VAL A 27 -9.00 -2.53 1.74
CA VAL A 27 -7.71 -3.06 1.34
C VAL A 27 -7.95 -4.25 0.43
N VAL A 28 -7.39 -4.21 -0.77
CA VAL A 28 -7.55 -5.27 -1.77
C VAL A 28 -6.17 -5.74 -2.22
N VAL A 29 -5.99 -7.05 -2.24
CA VAL A 29 -4.76 -7.67 -2.73
C VAL A 29 -5.11 -8.55 -3.92
N LYS A 30 -4.36 -8.38 -5.01
CA LYS A 30 -4.48 -9.22 -6.21
C LYS A 30 -3.07 -9.56 -6.69
N GLY A 31 -2.58 -10.75 -6.32
CA GLY A 31 -1.24 -11.17 -6.68
C GLY A 31 -0.18 -10.23 -6.13
N ASP A 32 0.50 -9.50 -7.00
CA ASP A 32 1.56 -8.56 -6.64
C ASP A 32 1.04 -7.13 -6.41
N LEU A 33 -0.26 -6.91 -6.55
CA LEU A 33 -0.86 -5.59 -6.43
C LEU A 33 -1.58 -5.44 -5.10
N LEU A 34 -1.25 -4.38 -4.38
CA LEU A 34 -1.92 -3.97 -3.16
C LEU A 34 -2.63 -2.65 -3.43
N GLN A 35 -3.95 -2.62 -3.27
CA GLN A 35 -4.76 -1.42 -3.41
C GLN A 35 -5.32 -1.03 -2.05
N ILE A 36 -5.13 0.22 -1.67
CA ILE A 36 -5.66 0.77 -0.43
C ILE A 36 -6.54 1.95 -0.76
N HIS A 37 -7.80 1.88 -0.35
CA HIS A 37 -8.76 2.98 -0.50
C HIS A 37 -8.84 3.72 0.82
N VAL A 38 -8.53 5.01 0.80
CA VAL A 38 -8.42 5.82 2.01
C VAL A 38 -9.37 7.01 1.96
N THR A 39 -9.61 7.60 3.12
CA THR A 39 -10.40 8.83 3.25
C THR A 39 -9.55 10.04 2.90
N GLU A 40 -10.20 11.16 2.58
CA GLU A 40 -9.51 12.42 2.30
C GLU A 40 -8.61 12.88 3.46
N PRO A 41 -9.04 12.83 4.73
CA PRO A 41 -8.17 13.23 5.83
C PRO A 41 -6.87 12.40 5.88
N PHE A 42 -6.96 11.10 5.63
CA PHE A 42 -5.78 10.25 5.61
C PHE A 42 -4.86 10.61 4.44
N TYR A 43 -5.43 10.77 3.24
CA TYR A 43 -4.66 11.17 2.07
C TYR A 43 -4.00 12.52 2.28
N ASN A 44 -4.72 13.49 2.85
CA ASN A 44 -4.16 14.81 3.11
C ASN A 44 -2.96 14.75 4.04
N ARG A 45 -2.98 13.89 5.04
CA ARG A 45 -1.82 13.69 5.93
C ARG A 45 -0.61 13.15 5.16
N LEU A 46 -0.85 12.21 4.25
CA LEU A 46 0.22 11.66 3.40
C LEU A 46 0.78 12.72 2.45
N ALA A 47 -0.08 13.58 1.91
CA ALA A 47 0.30 14.58 0.94
C ALA A 47 0.98 15.80 1.57
N MET A 48 0.58 16.18 2.78
CA MET A 48 1.16 17.34 3.49
C MET A 48 2.58 17.06 3.96
N ASP A 49 2.86 15.84 4.37
CA ASP A 49 4.21 15.41 4.74
C ASP A 49 4.60 14.25 3.84
N ARG A 50 5.09 14.58 2.65
CA ARG A 50 5.41 13.58 1.62
C ARG A 50 6.52 12.64 2.06
N GLU A 51 7.48 13.12 2.83
CA GLU A 51 8.55 12.27 3.33
C GLU A 51 8.01 11.19 4.26
N ARG A 52 7.13 11.55 5.17
CA ARG A 52 6.48 10.60 6.06
C ARG A 52 5.53 9.69 5.31
N GLY A 53 4.76 10.24 4.37
CA GLY A 53 3.87 9.47 3.51
C GLY A 53 4.63 8.44 2.69
N ARG A 54 5.77 8.83 2.14
CA ARG A 54 6.65 7.93 1.41
C ARG A 54 7.13 6.77 2.29
N LYS A 55 7.54 7.05 3.52
CA LYS A 55 7.96 6.01 4.46
C LYS A 55 6.84 5.03 4.77
N ILE A 56 5.62 5.53 4.94
CA ILE A 56 4.45 4.69 5.17
C ILE A 56 4.21 3.75 3.98
N VAL A 57 4.23 4.30 2.77
CA VAL A 57 4.04 3.52 1.55
C VAL A 57 5.14 2.47 1.40
N LEU A 58 6.40 2.84 1.62
CA LEU A 58 7.52 1.90 1.54
C LEU A 58 7.38 0.79 2.58
N THR A 59 6.97 1.11 3.80
CA THR A 59 6.76 0.13 4.85
C THR A 59 5.67 -0.86 4.47
N LEU A 60 4.58 -0.38 3.89
CA LEU A 60 3.49 -1.24 3.43
C LEU A 60 3.92 -2.16 2.29
N MET A 61 4.73 -1.65 1.36
CA MET A 61 5.27 -2.48 0.28
C MET A 61 6.20 -3.57 0.82
N GLN A 62 7.02 -3.26 1.81
CA GLN A 62 7.88 -4.26 2.44
C GLN A 62 7.05 -5.33 3.16
N SER A 63 6.00 -4.93 3.84
CA SER A 63 5.08 -5.88 4.47
C SER A 63 4.42 -6.77 3.43
N MET A 64 4.00 -6.20 2.31
CA MET A 64 3.40 -6.95 1.21
C MET A 64 4.38 -7.98 0.64
N ARG A 65 5.64 -7.60 0.43
CA ARG A 65 6.68 -8.53 -0.04
C ARG A 65 6.87 -9.68 0.94
N LYS A 66 6.91 -9.36 2.23
CA LYS A 66 7.12 -10.37 3.27
C LYS A 66 5.94 -11.34 3.36
N LEU A 67 4.72 -10.82 3.30
CA LEU A 67 3.51 -11.62 3.42
C LEU A 67 3.24 -12.47 2.17
N SER A 68 3.48 -11.91 0.99
CA SER A 68 3.21 -12.60 -0.28
C SER A 68 4.36 -13.48 -0.73
N GLY A 69 5.57 -13.22 -0.26
CA GLY A 69 6.77 -13.90 -0.74
C GLY A 69 7.24 -13.42 -2.11
N LEU A 70 6.60 -12.40 -2.66
CA LEU A 70 6.95 -11.85 -3.96
C LEU A 70 8.03 -10.79 -3.82
N SER A 71 8.93 -10.70 -4.80
CA SER A 71 9.98 -9.68 -4.80
C SER A 71 9.51 -8.37 -5.41
N ASP A 72 8.63 -8.45 -6.41
CA ASP A 72 8.05 -7.28 -7.06
C ASP A 72 6.65 -7.07 -6.53
N VAL A 73 6.39 -5.91 -5.95
CA VAL A 73 5.04 -5.55 -5.51
C VAL A 73 4.73 -4.12 -5.94
N THR A 74 3.45 -3.86 -6.17
CA THR A 74 2.95 -2.54 -6.51
C THR A 74 1.89 -2.16 -5.48
N LEU A 75 2.01 -0.96 -4.93
CA LEU A 75 1.01 -0.39 -4.02
C LEU A 75 0.34 0.79 -4.73
N ARG A 76 -0.98 0.81 -4.70
CA ARG A 76 -1.76 1.94 -5.18
C ARG A 76 -2.66 2.45 -4.07
N VAL A 77 -2.59 3.74 -3.82
CA VAL A 77 -3.46 4.41 -2.84
C VAL A 77 -4.52 5.18 -3.61
N TYR A 78 -5.78 4.87 -3.31
CA TYR A 78 -6.93 5.51 -3.94
C TYR A 78 -7.66 6.37 -2.92
N CYS A 79 -8.11 7.54 -3.37
CA CYS A 79 -8.98 8.42 -2.60
C CYS A 79 -10.11 8.85 -3.52
N ASN A 80 -11.37 8.68 -3.08
CA ASN A 80 -12.54 8.97 -3.92
C ASN A 80 -12.48 8.28 -5.28
N LYS A 81 -12.04 7.01 -5.30
CA LYS A 81 -11.90 6.19 -6.50
C LYS A 81 -10.84 6.67 -7.50
N GLU A 82 -10.02 7.66 -7.12
CA GLU A 82 -8.89 8.10 -7.92
C GLU A 82 -7.59 7.59 -7.36
N LYS A 83 -6.70 7.16 -8.24
CA LYS A 83 -5.35 6.76 -7.84
C LYS A 83 -4.55 8.02 -7.51
N MET A 84 -4.10 8.12 -6.27
CA MET A 84 -3.40 9.29 -5.76
C MET A 84 -1.90 9.05 -5.57
N ILE A 85 -1.53 7.84 -5.20
CA ILE A 85 -0.13 7.48 -4.94
C ILE A 85 0.12 6.10 -5.53
N GLU A 86 1.29 5.92 -6.15
CA GLU A 86 1.73 4.62 -6.63
C GLU A 86 3.13 4.33 -6.15
N GLY A 87 3.33 3.16 -5.56
CA GLY A 87 4.63 2.68 -5.15
C GLY A 87 4.97 1.38 -5.85
N LYS A 88 6.23 1.24 -6.26
CA LYS A 88 6.74 0.01 -6.88
C LYS A 88 8.02 -0.41 -6.18
N ALA A 89 8.05 -1.65 -5.72
CA ALA A 89 9.25 -2.26 -5.14
C ALA A 89 9.80 -3.27 -6.11
N LYS A 90 11.09 -3.21 -6.35
CA LYS A 90 11.80 -4.08 -7.30
C LYS A 90 12.81 -4.96 -6.56
N PRO A 91 13.12 -6.17 -7.09
CA PRO A 91 13.97 -7.14 -6.38
C PRO A 91 15.40 -6.63 -6.11
N PHE A 92 15.91 -5.75 -6.95
CA PHE A 92 17.29 -5.27 -6.83
C PHE A 92 17.39 -3.84 -6.32
N GLY A 93 16.37 -3.39 -5.59
CA GLY A 93 16.31 -2.03 -5.10
C GLY A 93 15.68 -1.09 -6.11
N GLY A 94 15.72 0.21 -5.82
CA GLY A 94 15.08 1.19 -6.68
C GLY A 94 13.60 1.32 -6.40
N ASP A 95 13.21 1.12 -5.16
CA ASP A 95 11.82 1.36 -4.73
C ASP A 95 11.44 2.79 -5.06
N ASN A 96 10.26 2.96 -5.65
CA ASN A 96 9.81 4.25 -6.13
C ASN A 96 8.40 4.54 -5.62
N VAL A 97 8.20 5.76 -5.15
CA VAL A 97 6.89 6.24 -4.72
C VAL A 97 6.57 7.52 -5.48
N ILE A 98 5.47 7.51 -6.20
CA ILE A 98 5.05 8.62 -7.03
C ILE A 98 3.71 9.15 -6.53
N TYR A 99 3.64 10.44 -6.27
CA TYR A 99 2.38 11.13 -6.01
C TYR A 99 1.84 11.59 -7.37
N VAL A 100 0.62 11.13 -7.69
CA VAL A 100 0.02 11.42 -9.00
C VAL A 100 -0.23 12.93 -9.15
N TYR A 101 -0.64 13.57 -8.07
CA TYR A 101 -0.86 15.01 -8.08
C TYR A 101 0.29 15.68 -7.36
N ASP A 102 0.97 16.54 -8.09
CA ASP A 102 2.06 17.35 -7.56
C ASP A 102 1.47 18.66 -7.07
N LEU A 103 1.52 18.85 -5.78
CA LEU A 103 1.01 20.08 -5.17
C LEU A 103 2.07 21.16 -5.14
#